data_84b5f752290a0ef4c8d06795a3233e70
#
_entry.id   84b5f752290a0ef4c8d06795a3233e70
#
_cell.length_a   1.000
_cell.length_b   1.000
_cell.length_c   1.000
_cell.angle_alpha   90.00
_cell.angle_beta   90.00
_cell.angle_gamma   90.00
#
_symmetry.space_group_name_H-M   'P 1'
#
loop_
_entity.id
_entity.type
_entity.pdbx_description
1 polymer ?
#
loop_
_entity_poly.entity_id
_entity_poly.type
_entity_poly.pdbx_seq_one_letter_code
_entity_poly.pdbx_strand_id
1 'polypeptide(L)'
;MNNFLKRPIAHRGLFDNINIVENTLASFNNAIDNDYAIELDVVMSKDHEAIVFHDYDLKRLANKDIQIKDLTSQELRNILLLETDSSIPTLDEVLYAVNGKTPLMIEIKSGNHPFIEERLTEILKSYDGPVCVKSFDINTVKWFKTNAPFIKYGLIGSNLDININELKDLNIDFLSYDIKFINDAIVTEAKNKKIPIVTWTINSIEKFEEAHVKADNIIFEKIDLSNLLK
;
A
#
# COMPACT_ATOMS: atom_id res chain seq x y z
N MET A 1 -7.79 -12.80 0.75
CA MET A 1 -8.42 -11.72 -0.06
C MET A 1 -9.78 -11.25 0.44
N ASN A 2 -10.70 -12.12 0.89
CA ASN A 2 -12.06 -11.70 1.25
C ASN A 2 -12.15 -10.50 2.21
N ASN A 3 -11.23 -10.33 3.15
CA ASN A 3 -11.24 -9.18 4.06
C ASN A 3 -10.82 -7.87 3.38
N PHE A 4 -9.94 -7.93 2.36
CA PHE A 4 -9.47 -6.75 1.60
C PHE A 4 -10.48 -6.27 0.56
N LEU A 5 -11.44 -7.12 0.18
CA LEU A 5 -12.46 -6.77 -0.80
C LEU A 5 -13.74 -6.22 -0.17
N LYS A 6 -13.82 -6.17 1.18
CA LYS A 6 -15.04 -5.76 1.89
C LYS A 6 -15.06 -4.31 2.34
N ARG A 7 -13.90 -3.68 2.48
CA ARG A 7 -13.76 -2.30 2.96
C ARG A 7 -12.97 -1.50 1.95
N PRO A 8 -13.39 -0.29 1.59
CA PRO A 8 -12.55 0.62 0.83
C PRO A 8 -11.22 0.83 1.55
N ILE A 9 -10.17 1.03 0.77
CA ILE A 9 -8.80 1.07 1.28
C ILE A 9 -8.33 2.52 1.27
N ALA A 10 -8.06 3.10 2.44
CA ALA A 10 -7.53 4.44 2.59
C ALA A 10 -6.05 4.48 2.16
N HIS A 11 -5.74 5.21 1.09
CA HIS A 11 -4.40 5.39 0.53
C HIS A 11 -3.51 6.11 1.54
N ARG A 12 -2.42 5.46 1.99
CA ARG A 12 -1.52 5.97 3.05
C ARG A 12 -2.24 6.34 4.37
N GLY A 13 -3.33 5.62 4.69
CA GLY A 13 -4.26 5.96 5.75
C GLY A 13 -5.26 7.04 5.36
N LEU A 14 -6.10 7.47 6.32
CA LEU A 14 -7.08 8.54 6.10
C LEU A 14 -6.49 9.88 6.55
N PHE A 15 -5.95 10.64 5.62
CA PHE A 15 -5.17 11.87 5.83
C PHE A 15 -5.71 13.07 5.05
N ASP A 16 -5.29 14.27 5.44
CA ASP A 16 -5.52 15.54 4.73
C ASP A 16 -4.23 16.30 4.38
N ASN A 17 -3.08 15.90 4.94
CA ASN A 17 -1.78 16.57 4.87
C ASN A 17 -1.80 18.03 5.36
N ILE A 18 -2.73 18.34 6.28
CA ILE A 18 -2.84 19.62 7.00
C ILE A 18 -2.77 19.34 8.50
N ASN A 19 -3.69 18.53 9.02
CA ASN A 19 -3.76 18.14 10.42
C ASN A 19 -3.28 16.70 10.62
N ILE A 20 -3.57 15.82 9.66
CA ILE A 20 -3.23 14.39 9.66
C ILE A 20 -2.37 14.11 8.44
N VAL A 21 -1.11 13.75 8.68
CA VAL A 21 -0.14 13.48 7.60
C VAL A 21 -0.26 12.03 7.12
N GLU A 22 -0.10 11.83 5.81
CA GLU A 22 -0.05 10.51 5.17
C GLU A 22 1.00 9.58 5.79
N ASN A 23 0.78 8.27 5.75
CA ASN A 23 1.72 7.25 6.23
C ASN A 23 2.19 7.44 7.69
N THR A 24 1.30 7.92 8.57
CA THR A 24 1.57 8.12 10.00
C THR A 24 0.58 7.34 10.87
N LEU A 25 0.93 7.13 12.14
CA LEU A 25 0.01 6.49 13.09
C LEU A 25 -1.32 7.23 13.22
N ALA A 26 -1.30 8.57 13.07
CA ALA A 26 -2.51 9.39 13.10
C ALA A 26 -3.44 9.05 11.92
N SER A 27 -2.92 8.95 10.69
CA SER A 27 -3.72 8.61 9.51
C SER A 27 -4.26 7.18 9.57
N PHE A 28 -3.52 6.26 10.18
CA PHE A 28 -3.95 4.87 10.34
C PHE A 28 -5.05 4.74 11.39
N ASN A 29 -4.91 5.40 12.55
CA ASN A 29 -5.97 5.43 13.54
C ASN A 29 -7.26 6.06 12.98
N ASN A 30 -7.13 7.16 12.22
CA ASN A 30 -8.27 7.79 11.57
C ASN A 30 -8.96 6.85 10.55
N ALA A 31 -8.20 6.05 9.81
CA ALA A 31 -8.77 5.04 8.91
C ALA A 31 -9.51 3.93 9.69
N ILE A 32 -8.95 3.46 10.81
CA ILE A 32 -9.59 2.47 11.69
C ILE A 32 -10.90 3.00 12.26
N ASP A 33 -10.91 4.23 12.77
CA ASP A 33 -12.08 4.86 13.39
C ASP A 33 -13.24 5.06 12.40
N ASN A 34 -12.91 5.15 11.09
CA ASN A 34 -13.88 5.26 10.00
C ASN A 34 -14.16 3.94 9.27
N ASP A 35 -13.74 2.78 9.82
CA ASP A 35 -13.95 1.43 9.29
C ASP A 35 -13.35 1.18 7.89
N TYR A 36 -12.27 1.84 7.54
CA TYR A 36 -11.54 1.61 6.29
C TYR A 36 -10.37 0.63 6.48
N ALA A 37 -10.05 -0.12 5.42
CA ALA A 37 -8.77 -0.78 5.31
C ALA A 37 -7.68 0.25 5.05
N ILE A 38 -6.42 -0.11 5.32
CA ILE A 38 -5.28 0.81 5.19
C ILE A 38 -4.37 0.31 4.07
N GLU A 39 -4.01 1.20 3.18
CA GLU A 39 -2.84 1.04 2.33
C GLU A 39 -1.70 1.90 2.87
N LEU A 40 -0.48 1.40 2.80
CA LEU A 40 0.73 2.09 3.23
C LEU A 40 1.94 1.70 2.40
N ASP A 41 2.93 2.59 2.36
CA ASP A 41 4.17 2.41 1.60
C ASP A 41 5.34 2.07 2.53
N VAL A 42 6.23 1.18 2.08
CA VAL A 42 7.43 0.82 2.84
C VAL A 42 8.70 1.03 2.02
N VAL A 43 9.67 1.69 2.64
CA VAL A 43 11.04 1.88 2.18
C VAL A 43 12.02 1.39 3.26
N MET A 44 13.32 1.33 2.95
CA MET A 44 14.34 0.85 3.88
C MET A 44 15.18 2.00 4.44
N SER A 45 15.46 1.98 5.75
CA SER A 45 16.41 2.87 6.42
C SER A 45 17.86 2.38 6.27
N LYS A 46 18.82 3.21 6.72
CA LYS A 46 20.25 2.89 6.74
C LYS A 46 20.58 1.66 7.59
N ASP A 47 19.86 1.46 8.67
CA ASP A 47 20.02 0.33 9.61
C ASP A 47 19.13 -0.87 9.25
N HIS A 48 18.63 -0.92 7.99
CA HIS A 48 17.83 -2.00 7.44
C HIS A 48 16.47 -2.23 8.14
N GLU A 49 15.88 -1.18 8.70
CA GLU A 49 14.53 -1.22 9.22
C GLU A 49 13.49 -0.84 8.14
N ALA A 50 12.33 -1.49 8.18
CA ALA A 50 11.20 -1.18 7.32
C ALA A 50 10.50 0.09 7.80
N ILE A 51 10.62 1.17 7.03
CA ILE A 51 10.11 2.51 7.34
C ILE A 51 8.84 2.77 6.54
N VAL A 52 7.80 3.25 7.21
CA VAL A 52 6.54 3.57 6.54
C VAL A 52 6.59 4.98 6.00
N PHE A 53 6.89 5.10 4.70
CA PHE A 53 7.05 6.36 3.99
C PHE A 53 6.93 6.15 2.48
N HIS A 54 6.39 7.13 1.74
CA HIS A 54 6.17 6.99 0.30
C HIS A 54 7.41 7.31 -0.54
N ASP A 55 8.06 8.44 -0.26
CA ASP A 55 9.15 8.96 -1.08
C ASP A 55 10.49 8.33 -0.67
N TYR A 56 11.49 8.38 -1.55
CA TYR A 56 12.84 7.94 -1.19
C TYR A 56 13.62 9.02 -0.42
N ASP A 57 13.11 10.26 -0.39
CA ASP A 57 13.70 11.39 0.32
C ASP A 57 12.68 12.14 1.19
N LEU A 58 13.19 13.04 2.03
CA LEU A 58 12.42 13.80 3.01
C LEU A 58 11.93 15.16 2.49
N LYS A 59 12.14 15.47 1.20
CA LYS A 59 11.94 16.82 0.66
C LYS A 59 10.48 17.28 0.78
N ARG A 60 9.55 16.46 0.34
CA ARG A 60 8.13 16.82 0.24
C ARG A 60 7.47 17.02 1.60
N LEU A 61 7.71 16.13 2.56
CA LEU A 61 7.01 16.13 3.84
C LEU A 61 7.79 16.75 5.01
N ALA A 62 9.12 16.87 4.89
CA ALA A 62 9.96 17.42 5.96
C ALA A 62 10.88 18.57 5.50
N ASN A 63 10.81 18.98 4.23
CA ASN A 63 11.65 20.03 3.62
C ASN A 63 13.17 19.82 3.83
N LYS A 64 13.60 18.53 3.83
CA LYS A 64 15.01 18.12 3.98
C LYS A 64 15.46 17.39 2.74
N ASP A 65 16.59 17.80 2.17
CA ASP A 65 17.20 17.15 1.01
C ASP A 65 18.13 16.01 1.45
N ILE A 66 17.51 14.97 2.03
CA ILE A 66 18.17 13.81 2.62
C ILE A 66 17.39 12.56 2.20
N GLN A 67 18.10 11.51 1.79
CA GLN A 67 17.48 10.23 1.44
C GLN A 67 17.15 9.42 2.69
N ILE A 68 16.02 8.71 2.68
CA ILE A 68 15.60 7.81 3.79
C ILE A 68 16.70 6.79 4.11
N LYS A 69 17.31 6.20 3.08
CA LYS A 69 18.37 5.17 3.21
C LYS A 69 19.66 5.68 3.88
N ASP A 70 19.84 6.98 4.01
CA ASP A 70 21.04 7.57 4.60
C ASP A 70 20.90 7.82 6.11
N LEU A 71 19.68 7.63 6.64
CA LEU A 71 19.33 7.81 8.06
C LEU A 71 18.91 6.48 8.71
N THR A 72 19.26 6.32 9.98
CA THR A 72 18.76 5.22 10.81
C THR A 72 17.29 5.42 11.15
N SER A 73 16.60 4.33 11.50
CA SER A 73 15.21 4.37 11.96
C SER A 73 15.01 5.33 13.14
N GLN A 74 15.98 5.39 14.07
CA GLN A 74 15.94 6.31 15.20
C GLN A 74 16.08 7.77 14.78
N GLU A 75 16.92 8.10 13.79
CA GLU A 75 17.05 9.45 13.24
C GLU A 75 15.76 9.86 12.51
N LEU A 76 15.17 8.95 11.71
CA LEU A 76 13.91 9.18 10.99
C LEU A 76 12.74 9.45 11.94
N ARG A 77 12.65 8.73 13.07
CA ARG A 77 11.62 8.91 14.09
C ARG A 77 11.62 10.31 14.71
N ASN A 78 12.78 10.98 14.75
CA ASN A 78 12.91 12.34 15.31
C ASN A 78 12.56 13.44 14.30
N ILE A 79 12.18 13.07 13.06
CA ILE A 79 11.80 14.04 12.04
C ILE A 79 10.29 14.24 12.07
N LEU A 80 9.89 15.49 12.31
CA LEU A 80 8.49 15.92 12.26
C LEU A 80 8.10 16.26 10.81
N LEU A 81 6.87 15.91 10.44
CA LEU A 81 6.34 16.05 9.09
C LEU A 81 5.36 17.24 9.01
N LEU A 82 5.49 18.06 7.97
CA LEU A 82 4.58 19.20 7.66
C LEU A 82 4.28 20.11 8.86
N GLU A 83 5.30 20.34 9.72
CA GLU A 83 5.16 21.17 10.92
C GLU A 83 4.09 20.70 11.92
N THR A 84 3.75 19.40 11.88
CA THR A 84 2.86 18.74 12.83
C THR A 84 3.66 17.95 13.87
N ASP A 85 2.98 17.33 14.85
CA ASP A 85 3.59 16.40 15.79
C ASP A 85 3.75 14.98 15.23
N SER A 86 3.47 14.77 13.93
CA SER A 86 3.56 13.47 13.28
C SER A 86 5.02 13.16 12.94
N SER A 87 5.45 11.96 13.30
CA SER A 87 6.77 11.40 12.96
C SER A 87 6.66 10.24 11.99
N ILE A 88 7.81 9.82 11.45
CA ILE A 88 7.92 8.69 10.52
C ILE A 88 7.95 7.39 11.32
N PRO A 89 6.95 6.49 11.20
CA PRO A 89 6.94 5.25 11.94
C PRO A 89 7.72 4.13 11.23
N THR A 90 8.19 3.15 11.99
CA THR A 90 8.57 1.85 11.46
C THR A 90 7.35 0.97 11.18
N LEU A 91 7.49 -0.05 10.34
CA LEU A 91 6.41 -1.00 10.10
C LEU A 91 6.00 -1.74 11.39
N ASP A 92 6.96 -2.12 12.23
CA ASP A 92 6.68 -2.77 13.52
C ASP A 92 5.76 -1.91 14.41
N GLU A 93 6.01 -0.59 14.48
CA GLU A 93 5.16 0.33 15.23
C GLU A 93 3.74 0.41 14.66
N VAL A 94 3.61 0.42 13.33
CA VAL A 94 2.31 0.43 12.66
C VAL A 94 1.57 -0.88 12.92
N LEU A 95 2.22 -2.03 12.78
CA LEU A 95 1.59 -3.34 13.05
C LEU A 95 1.12 -3.46 14.50
N TYR A 96 1.93 -2.96 15.46
CA TYR A 96 1.57 -2.92 16.87
C TYR A 96 0.33 -2.04 17.12
N ALA A 97 0.28 -0.85 16.56
CA ALA A 97 -0.84 0.10 16.73
C ALA A 97 -2.13 -0.42 16.07
N VAL A 98 -2.04 -0.96 14.86
CA VAL A 98 -3.19 -1.52 14.12
C VAL A 98 -3.70 -2.79 14.80
N ASN A 99 -2.81 -3.67 15.25
CA ASN A 99 -3.11 -4.88 16.03
C ASN A 99 -4.29 -5.70 15.45
N GLY A 100 -4.32 -5.91 14.14
CA GLY A 100 -5.35 -6.69 13.45
C GLY A 100 -6.74 -6.05 13.35
N LYS A 101 -6.95 -4.81 13.81
CA LYS A 101 -8.27 -4.12 13.80
C LYS A 101 -8.81 -3.90 12.39
N THR A 102 -7.94 -3.71 11.41
CA THR A 102 -8.30 -3.54 10.01
C THR A 102 -7.27 -4.19 9.08
N PRO A 103 -7.66 -4.56 7.83
CA PRO A 103 -6.72 -5.08 6.84
C PRO A 103 -5.65 -4.06 6.43
N LEU A 104 -4.40 -4.54 6.25
CA LEU A 104 -3.27 -3.76 5.80
C LEU A 104 -2.82 -4.21 4.40
N MET A 105 -2.70 -3.28 3.46
CA MET A 105 -2.13 -3.48 2.13
C MET A 105 -0.81 -2.70 2.04
N ILE A 106 0.32 -3.40 2.01
CA ILE A 106 1.65 -2.82 2.07
C ILE A 106 2.23 -2.72 0.66
N GLU A 107 2.50 -1.50 0.19
CA GLU A 107 3.27 -1.29 -1.02
C GLU A 107 4.77 -1.33 -0.72
N ILE A 108 5.46 -2.26 -1.39
CA ILE A 108 6.92 -2.35 -1.33
C ILE A 108 7.50 -1.50 -2.44
N LYS A 109 8.17 -0.41 -2.06
CA LYS A 109 8.85 0.46 -3.00
C LYS A 109 10.09 -0.23 -3.55
N SER A 110 10.10 -0.46 -4.85
CA SER A 110 11.16 -1.17 -5.55
C SER A 110 12.37 -0.30 -5.84
N GLY A 111 13.51 -0.96 -5.96
CA GLY A 111 14.62 -0.44 -6.78
C GLY A 111 15.90 -0.05 -6.06
N ASN A 112 16.02 -0.01 -4.74
CA ASN A 112 17.28 0.38 -4.10
C ASN A 112 17.65 -0.31 -2.79
N HIS A 113 16.93 -1.33 -2.38
CA HIS A 113 17.19 -1.92 -1.08
C HIS A 113 17.22 -3.46 -1.18
N PRO A 114 18.41 -4.07 -1.30
CA PRO A 114 18.53 -5.49 -1.08
C PRO A 114 17.97 -5.79 0.32
N PHE A 115 17.22 -6.90 0.42
CA PHE A 115 16.68 -7.43 1.68
C PHE A 115 15.37 -6.82 2.21
N ILE A 116 14.68 -5.93 1.48
CA ILE A 116 13.38 -5.41 1.94
C ILE A 116 12.34 -6.55 2.02
N GLU A 117 12.35 -7.45 1.07
CA GLU A 117 11.45 -8.61 1.03
C GLU A 117 11.69 -9.55 2.22
N GLU A 118 12.97 -9.85 2.53
CA GLU A 118 13.35 -10.66 3.69
C GLU A 118 12.90 -9.99 4.99
N ARG A 119 13.20 -8.69 5.16
CA ARG A 119 12.85 -7.95 6.37
C ARG A 119 11.34 -7.90 6.58
N LEU A 120 10.57 -7.61 5.52
CA LEU A 120 9.10 -7.65 5.60
C LEU A 120 8.60 -9.05 5.95
N THR A 121 9.17 -10.09 5.36
CA THR A 121 8.77 -11.47 5.64
C THR A 121 9.02 -11.84 7.10
N GLU A 122 10.14 -11.42 7.68
CA GLU A 122 10.44 -11.62 9.11
C GLU A 122 9.41 -10.95 10.02
N ILE A 123 9.12 -9.67 9.76
CA ILE A 123 8.15 -8.88 10.52
C ILE A 123 6.75 -9.51 10.40
N LEU A 124 6.31 -9.83 9.19
CA LEU A 124 4.96 -10.31 8.91
C LEU A 124 4.71 -11.75 9.37
N LYS A 125 5.74 -12.57 9.60
CA LYS A 125 5.58 -13.92 10.17
C LYS A 125 4.93 -13.92 11.56
N SER A 126 5.13 -12.87 12.34
CA SER A 126 4.59 -12.73 13.70
C SER A 126 3.33 -11.90 13.79
N TYR A 127 2.79 -11.42 12.66
CA TYR A 127 1.60 -10.60 12.63
C TYR A 127 0.34 -11.42 12.31
N ASP A 128 -0.58 -11.53 13.26
CA ASP A 128 -1.81 -12.32 13.11
C ASP A 128 -2.95 -11.56 12.39
N GLY A 129 -2.76 -10.27 12.11
CA GLY A 129 -3.76 -9.45 11.41
C GLY A 129 -3.84 -9.74 9.90
N PRO A 130 -4.95 -9.38 9.25
CA PRO A 130 -5.06 -9.52 7.80
C PRO A 130 -4.10 -8.55 7.10
N VAL A 131 -3.14 -9.11 6.35
CA VAL A 131 -2.11 -8.34 5.62
C VAL A 131 -1.89 -8.91 4.23
N CYS A 132 -1.63 -8.04 3.26
CA CYS A 132 -1.11 -8.38 1.95
C CYS A 132 -0.04 -7.38 1.52
N VAL A 133 0.79 -7.79 0.56
CA VAL A 133 1.84 -6.94 -0.03
C VAL A 133 1.57 -6.71 -1.51
N LYS A 134 2.06 -5.60 -2.04
CA LYS A 134 2.03 -5.30 -3.47
C LYS A 134 3.30 -4.56 -3.89
N SER A 135 3.68 -4.66 -5.16
CA SER A 135 4.80 -3.90 -5.73
C SER A 135 4.59 -3.65 -7.23
N PHE A 136 5.19 -2.57 -7.73
CA PHE A 136 5.39 -2.36 -9.16
C PHE A 136 6.49 -3.28 -9.73
N ASP A 137 7.43 -3.72 -8.89
CA ASP A 137 8.51 -4.57 -9.32
C ASP A 137 8.08 -6.03 -9.41
N ILE A 138 8.08 -6.55 -10.62
CA ILE A 138 7.76 -7.95 -10.90
C ILE A 138 8.75 -8.92 -10.20
N ASN A 139 9.98 -8.50 -9.93
CA ASN A 139 10.96 -9.32 -9.22
C ASN A 139 10.59 -9.46 -7.74
N THR A 140 10.14 -8.39 -7.09
CA THR A 140 9.57 -8.43 -5.75
C THR A 140 8.36 -9.39 -5.68
N VAL A 141 7.45 -9.32 -6.67
CA VAL A 141 6.30 -10.24 -6.75
C VAL A 141 6.76 -11.70 -6.90
N LYS A 142 7.73 -11.97 -7.78
CA LYS A 142 8.33 -13.31 -7.96
C LYS A 142 9.03 -13.79 -6.70
N TRP A 143 9.66 -12.88 -5.97
CA TRP A 143 10.33 -13.21 -4.71
C TRP A 143 9.32 -13.72 -3.67
N PHE A 144 8.20 -13.01 -3.44
CA PHE A 144 7.13 -13.44 -2.52
C PHE A 144 6.51 -14.78 -2.94
N LYS A 145 6.25 -14.95 -4.23
CA LYS A 145 5.77 -16.24 -4.75
C LYS A 145 6.66 -17.41 -4.31
N THR A 146 7.97 -17.23 -4.33
CA THR A 146 8.95 -18.30 -4.10
C THR A 146 9.27 -18.46 -2.61
N ASN A 147 9.47 -17.37 -1.88
CA ASN A 147 10.09 -17.38 -0.55
C ASN A 147 9.09 -17.15 0.58
N ALA A 148 7.95 -16.51 0.29
CA ALA A 148 6.93 -16.21 1.29
C ALA A 148 5.49 -16.46 0.79
N PRO A 149 5.15 -17.66 0.27
CA PRO A 149 3.85 -17.95 -0.33
C PRO A 149 2.68 -17.93 0.67
N PHE A 150 2.96 -17.82 1.96
CA PHE A 150 1.96 -17.65 3.02
C PHE A 150 1.46 -16.20 3.14
N ILE A 151 2.20 -15.22 2.60
CA ILE A 151 1.77 -13.82 2.51
C ILE A 151 1.03 -13.62 1.19
N LYS A 152 -0.14 -12.99 1.24
CA LYS A 152 -0.87 -12.60 0.04
C LYS A 152 -0.13 -11.48 -0.70
N TYR A 153 0.02 -11.61 -2.03
CA TYR A 153 0.78 -10.64 -2.81
C TYR A 153 0.10 -10.29 -4.14
N GLY A 154 0.28 -9.04 -4.57
CA GLY A 154 -0.26 -8.52 -5.81
C GLY A 154 0.77 -7.74 -6.64
N LEU A 155 0.48 -7.63 -7.94
CA LEU A 155 1.22 -6.76 -8.86
C LEU A 155 0.51 -5.40 -8.93
N ILE A 156 1.27 -4.31 -8.91
CA ILE A 156 0.76 -2.97 -9.22
C ILE A 156 1.04 -2.70 -10.70
N GLY A 157 0.04 -2.16 -11.40
CA GLY A 157 0.18 -1.87 -12.82
C GLY A 157 -0.51 -0.60 -13.28
N SER A 158 0.08 -0.01 -14.32
CA SER A 158 -0.45 1.13 -15.04
C SER A 158 0.03 0.98 -16.48
N ASN A 159 -0.89 0.67 -17.42
CA ASN A 159 -0.55 0.38 -18.82
C ASN A 159 0.54 -0.71 -18.94
N LEU A 160 0.30 -1.86 -18.28
CA LEU A 160 1.25 -2.97 -18.25
C LEU A 160 1.49 -3.58 -19.64
N ASP A 161 2.76 -3.70 -20.01
CA ASP A 161 3.20 -4.45 -21.18
C ASP A 161 3.52 -5.92 -20.81
N ILE A 162 2.53 -6.61 -20.26
CA ILE A 162 2.60 -8.05 -20.00
C ILE A 162 1.33 -8.72 -20.50
N ASN A 163 1.46 -9.98 -20.95
CA ASN A 163 0.30 -10.74 -21.36
C ASN A 163 -0.30 -11.54 -20.19
N ILE A 164 -1.51 -12.08 -20.41
CA ILE A 164 -2.23 -12.82 -19.36
C ILE A 164 -1.51 -14.09 -18.90
N ASN A 165 -0.70 -14.73 -19.74
CA ASN A 165 0.02 -15.93 -19.33
C ASN A 165 1.15 -15.56 -18.36
N GLU A 166 1.88 -14.47 -18.62
CA GLU A 166 2.87 -13.93 -17.69
C GLU A 166 2.23 -13.55 -16.35
N LEU A 167 1.05 -12.89 -16.39
CA LEU A 167 0.30 -12.57 -15.18
C LEU A 167 -0.11 -13.83 -14.40
N LYS A 168 -0.54 -14.88 -15.08
CA LYS A 168 -0.87 -16.17 -14.44
C LYS A 168 0.36 -16.84 -13.83
N ASP A 169 1.48 -16.79 -14.55
CA ASP A 169 2.73 -17.39 -14.07
C ASP A 169 3.22 -16.72 -12.78
N LEU A 170 2.85 -15.47 -12.53
CA LEU A 170 3.11 -14.80 -11.25
C LEU A 170 2.28 -15.37 -10.10
N ASN A 171 1.11 -15.96 -10.39
CA ASN A 171 0.18 -16.53 -9.40
C ASN A 171 -0.24 -15.53 -8.30
N ILE A 172 -0.47 -14.28 -8.71
CA ILE A 172 -0.85 -13.20 -7.79
C ILE A 172 -2.25 -13.41 -7.20
N ASP A 173 -2.45 -12.92 -5.99
CA ASP A 173 -3.75 -12.95 -5.30
C ASP A 173 -4.69 -11.82 -5.76
N PHE A 174 -4.14 -10.74 -6.31
CA PHE A 174 -4.88 -9.61 -6.87
C PHE A 174 -4.00 -8.78 -7.81
N LEU A 175 -4.65 -8.03 -8.71
CA LEU A 175 -4.03 -7.02 -9.55
C LEU A 175 -4.43 -5.64 -9.03
N SER A 176 -3.46 -4.80 -8.62
CA SER A 176 -3.68 -3.41 -8.24
C SER A 176 -3.45 -2.51 -9.44
N TYR A 177 -4.52 -1.93 -10.03
CA TYR A 177 -4.42 -1.29 -11.34
C TYR A 177 -4.88 0.16 -11.34
N ASP A 178 -4.14 1.03 -12.06
CA ASP A 178 -4.48 2.45 -12.19
C ASP A 178 -5.84 2.63 -12.86
N ILE A 179 -6.74 3.41 -12.25
CA ILE A 179 -8.08 3.70 -12.76
C ILE A 179 -8.06 4.28 -14.18
N LYS A 180 -7.03 5.02 -14.55
CA LYS A 180 -6.89 5.59 -15.89
C LYS A 180 -6.84 4.52 -16.98
N PHE A 181 -6.38 3.34 -16.64
CA PHE A 181 -6.17 2.21 -17.54
C PHE A 181 -7.10 1.02 -17.21
N ILE A 182 -8.15 1.23 -16.43
CA ILE A 182 -9.08 0.19 -15.98
C ILE A 182 -9.79 -0.55 -17.13
N ASN A 183 -9.76 0.03 -18.33
CA ASN A 183 -10.33 -0.56 -19.55
C ASN A 183 -9.33 -1.38 -20.38
N ASP A 184 -8.08 -1.51 -19.95
CA ASP A 184 -7.09 -2.32 -20.64
C ASP A 184 -7.52 -3.78 -20.74
N ALA A 185 -7.13 -4.44 -21.83
CA ALA A 185 -7.45 -5.85 -22.07
C ALA A 185 -6.98 -6.75 -20.93
N ILE A 186 -5.82 -6.47 -20.35
CA ILE A 186 -5.26 -7.25 -19.24
C ILE A 186 -6.18 -7.26 -18.00
N VAL A 187 -6.90 -6.18 -17.73
CA VAL A 187 -7.87 -6.09 -16.62
C VAL A 187 -9.06 -7.01 -16.88
N THR A 188 -9.62 -6.95 -18.10
CA THR A 188 -10.72 -7.84 -18.51
C THR A 188 -10.30 -9.30 -18.45
N GLU A 189 -9.11 -9.63 -18.92
CA GLU A 189 -8.58 -10.99 -18.91
C GLU A 189 -8.30 -11.47 -17.48
N ALA A 190 -7.77 -10.63 -16.61
CA ALA A 190 -7.56 -10.93 -15.19
C ALA A 190 -8.89 -11.28 -14.50
N LYS A 191 -9.94 -10.46 -14.71
CA LYS A 191 -11.30 -10.72 -14.19
C LYS A 191 -11.85 -12.07 -14.68
N ASN A 192 -11.71 -12.39 -15.97
CA ASN A 192 -12.12 -13.67 -16.55
C ASN A 192 -11.39 -14.87 -15.90
N LYS A 193 -10.21 -14.64 -15.33
CA LYS A 193 -9.43 -15.62 -14.56
C LYS A 193 -9.68 -15.58 -13.07
N LYS A 194 -10.64 -14.77 -12.62
CA LYS A 194 -11.00 -14.57 -11.22
C LYS A 194 -9.85 -14.01 -10.37
N ILE A 195 -8.96 -13.23 -10.97
CA ILE A 195 -7.96 -12.43 -10.27
C ILE A 195 -8.66 -11.13 -9.88
N PRO A 196 -8.82 -10.83 -8.57
CA PRO A 196 -9.47 -9.60 -8.12
C PRO A 196 -8.73 -8.36 -8.57
N ILE A 197 -9.49 -7.31 -8.89
CA ILE A 197 -8.96 -5.99 -9.27
C ILE A 197 -9.16 -5.03 -8.12
N VAL A 198 -8.07 -4.42 -7.65
CA VAL A 198 -8.09 -3.31 -6.70
C VAL A 198 -7.59 -2.07 -7.42
N THR A 199 -8.44 -1.07 -7.66
CA THR A 199 -8.04 0.09 -8.47
C THR A 199 -7.65 1.30 -7.62
N TRP A 200 -6.75 2.13 -8.15
CA TRP A 200 -6.16 3.32 -7.52
C TRP A 200 -5.91 4.44 -8.55
N THR A 201 -5.80 5.73 -8.19
CA THR A 201 -6.20 6.31 -6.93
C THR A 201 -7.53 7.01 -7.13
N ILE A 202 -8.52 6.67 -6.31
CA ILE A 202 -9.87 7.22 -6.41
C ILE A 202 -9.94 8.47 -5.56
N ASN A 203 -10.08 9.61 -6.20
CA ASN A 203 -10.09 10.95 -5.57
C ASN A 203 -11.15 11.88 -6.14
N SER A 204 -12.15 11.33 -6.83
CA SER A 204 -13.34 12.04 -7.29
C SER A 204 -14.54 11.10 -7.40
N ILE A 205 -15.74 11.67 -7.44
CA ILE A 205 -16.99 10.90 -7.58
C ILE A 205 -17.02 10.17 -8.92
N GLU A 206 -16.59 10.79 -10.00
CA GLU A 206 -16.58 10.19 -11.34
C GLU A 206 -15.69 8.94 -11.38
N LYS A 207 -14.50 8.99 -10.77
CA LYS A 207 -13.63 7.83 -10.67
C LYS A 207 -14.23 6.74 -9.77
N PHE A 208 -14.93 7.13 -8.70
CA PHE A 208 -15.61 6.19 -7.82
C PHE A 208 -16.70 5.42 -8.58
N GLU A 209 -17.57 6.12 -9.33
CA GLU A 209 -18.62 5.52 -10.14
C GLU A 209 -18.05 4.55 -11.20
N GLU A 210 -16.95 4.95 -11.87
CA GLU A 210 -16.28 4.07 -12.83
C GLU A 210 -15.68 2.83 -12.15
N ALA A 211 -14.98 3.02 -11.02
CA ALA A 211 -14.34 1.95 -10.28
C ALA A 211 -15.36 0.95 -9.70
N HIS A 212 -16.49 1.44 -9.19
CA HIS A 212 -17.53 0.61 -8.60
C HIS A 212 -18.09 -0.45 -9.57
N VAL A 213 -18.11 -0.15 -10.86
CA VAL A 213 -18.57 -1.08 -11.91
C VAL A 213 -17.44 -2.02 -12.36
N LYS A 214 -16.18 -1.56 -12.31
CA LYS A 214 -15.07 -2.22 -13.01
C LYS A 214 -14.05 -2.90 -12.09
N ALA A 215 -14.08 -2.64 -10.80
CA ALA A 215 -13.13 -3.22 -9.85
C ALA A 215 -13.82 -3.94 -8.70
N ASP A 216 -13.10 -4.79 -8.00
CA ASP A 216 -13.59 -5.51 -6.83
C ASP A 216 -13.39 -4.70 -5.54
N ASN A 217 -12.43 -3.76 -5.53
CA ASN A 217 -12.25 -2.78 -4.46
C ASN A 217 -11.44 -1.56 -4.96
N ILE A 218 -11.38 -0.53 -4.13
CA ILE A 218 -10.73 0.74 -4.42
C ILE A 218 -9.69 1.13 -3.37
N ILE A 219 -8.63 1.82 -3.82
CA ILE A 219 -7.73 2.61 -2.97
C ILE A 219 -8.06 4.08 -3.21
N PHE A 220 -8.48 4.79 -2.17
CA PHE A 220 -8.99 6.16 -2.26
C PHE A 220 -8.22 7.15 -1.40
N GLU A 221 -8.25 8.41 -1.79
CA GLU A 221 -7.77 9.56 -0.98
C GLU A 221 -8.59 10.81 -1.27
N LYS A 222 -8.68 11.73 -0.30
CA LYS A 222 -9.26 13.09 -0.48
C LYS A 222 -10.69 13.11 -1.04
N ILE A 223 -11.46 12.08 -0.78
CA ILE A 223 -12.89 11.97 -1.10
C ILE A 223 -13.63 11.39 0.10
N ASP A 224 -14.80 11.94 0.40
CA ASP A 224 -15.69 11.41 1.43
C ASP A 224 -16.57 10.30 0.84
N LEU A 225 -16.38 9.08 1.28
CA LEU A 225 -17.15 7.91 0.85
C LEU A 225 -18.39 7.63 1.71
N SER A 226 -18.59 8.34 2.82
CA SER A 226 -19.65 8.03 3.80
C SER A 226 -21.08 8.03 3.22
N ASN A 227 -21.31 8.79 2.17
CA ASN A 227 -22.59 8.87 1.44
C ASN A 227 -22.65 8.04 0.16
N LEU A 228 -21.50 7.51 -0.30
CA LEU A 228 -21.39 6.76 -1.57
C LEU A 228 -21.48 5.24 -1.36
N LEU A 229 -21.30 4.77 -0.13
CA LEU A 229 -21.28 3.35 0.25
C LEU A 229 -22.61 2.86 0.87
N LYS A 230 -23.63 3.71 0.85
CA LYS A 230 -25.02 3.37 1.33
C LYS A 230 -25.82 2.72 0.21
#